data_ea819af3fa33c0b625cb605ea70292b3
#
_entry.id   ea819af3fa33c0b625cb605ea70292b3
#
_cell.length_a   1.000
_cell.length_b   1.000
_cell.length_c   1.000
_cell.angle_alpha   90.00
_cell.angle_beta   90.00
_cell.angle_gamma   90.00
#
_symmetry.space_group_name_H-M   'P 1'
#
loop_
_entity.id
_entity.type
_entity.pdbx_description
1 polymer ?
#
loop_
_entity_poly.entity_id
_entity_poly.type
_entity_poly.pdbx_seq_one_letter_code
_entity_poly.pdbx_strand_id
1 'polypeptide(L)'
;VDALPAIVMITKKLKLLLLGVLWGVLSCQPDYGMSYEVIEEIQPTEVVVDSFMQPKPPEKLDVLIVVDTSCSMNDNFQQVSIGVELLRGDIEKLTLDYKIGFINSGLVSPYFAGPYDYTADSIDFLLAPYLLGPDWYEQGFQSMYEFVTTTPEGGEFFRDDADKLIIFVSDENEQGAIPTNVFHDWLVEKFESVQHDVVAIVQLENGECPLNWEYDVGQKYIDLVAYYGKVGIDICSDWEAWLGDSTFLVGEIDYINLTQTPLTDSIVVYRNGLETALWYYLPETNIVYLDFVPDPGELIEVGYVVL
;
A
#
# COMPACT_ATOMS: atom_id res chain seq x y z
N VAL A 1 -1.92 -2.23 -16.70
CA VAL A 1 -2.63 -0.95 -16.73
C VAL A 1 -2.90 -0.57 -15.30
N ASP A 2 -2.21 0.43 -14.87
CA ASP A 2 -2.02 1.07 -13.59
C ASP A 2 -3.23 1.08 -12.63
N ALA A 3 -3.11 0.37 -11.53
CA ALA A 3 -3.85 0.71 -10.32
C ALA A 3 -2.85 0.78 -9.16
N LEU A 4 -2.27 1.95 -8.97
CA LEU A 4 -1.67 2.36 -7.70
C LEU A 4 -2.77 2.49 -6.64
N PRO A 5 -2.49 2.22 -5.35
CA PRO A 5 -3.41 2.57 -4.29
C PRO A 5 -3.76 4.04 -4.42
N ALA A 6 -5.03 4.38 -4.21
CA ALA A 6 -5.62 5.65 -4.59
C ALA A 6 -4.95 6.86 -3.92
N ILE A 7 -3.76 7.21 -4.38
CA ILE A 7 -3.26 8.58 -4.28
C ILE A 7 -4.01 9.32 -5.38
N VAL A 8 -5.15 9.91 -5.05
CA VAL A 8 -5.83 10.85 -5.94
C VAL A 8 -4.98 12.11 -5.99
N MET A 9 -3.96 12.11 -6.86
CA MET A 9 -3.23 13.33 -7.18
C MET A 9 -4.14 14.22 -8.02
N ILE A 10 -4.69 15.25 -7.41
CA ILE A 10 -5.41 16.29 -8.14
C ILE A 10 -4.42 17.41 -8.46
N THR A 11 -3.85 17.37 -9.65
CA THR A 11 -3.06 18.50 -10.17
C THR A 11 -4.00 19.58 -10.72
N LYS A 12 -4.10 20.72 -10.04
CA LYS A 12 -4.78 21.91 -10.58
C LYS A 12 -3.74 22.85 -11.18
N LYS A 13 -3.72 22.98 -12.51
CA LYS A 13 -2.91 23.96 -13.23
C LYS A 13 -3.61 25.32 -13.24
N LEU A 14 -3.09 26.30 -12.49
CA LEU A 14 -3.56 27.68 -12.53
C LEU A 14 -2.57 28.51 -13.34
N LYS A 15 -2.96 28.92 -14.57
CA LYS A 15 -2.16 29.86 -15.39
C LYS A 15 -2.49 31.28 -15.00
N LEU A 16 -1.54 31.97 -14.39
CA LEU A 16 -1.65 33.43 -14.16
C LEU A 16 -1.01 34.19 -15.33
N LEU A 17 -1.83 34.85 -16.13
CA LEU A 17 -1.37 35.68 -17.21
C LEU A 17 -1.22 37.12 -16.66
N LEU A 18 0.01 37.60 -16.45
CA LEU A 18 0.32 38.98 -16.14
C LEU A 18 0.50 39.75 -17.43
N LEU A 19 -0.54 40.53 -17.79
CA LEU A 19 -0.47 41.53 -18.89
C LEU A 19 0.24 42.78 -18.38
N GLY A 20 1.50 42.94 -18.78
CA GLY A 20 2.23 44.20 -18.62
C GLY A 20 1.75 45.26 -19.61
N VAL A 21 1.17 46.35 -19.13
CA VAL A 21 0.79 47.50 -19.93
C VAL A 21 2.01 48.39 -20.19
N LEU A 22 2.44 48.44 -21.45
CA LEU A 22 3.50 49.34 -21.93
C LEU A 22 2.92 50.74 -22.16
N TRP A 23 3.31 51.72 -21.38
CA TRP A 23 3.11 53.14 -21.67
C TRP A 23 4.40 53.74 -22.28
N GLY A 24 4.39 53.94 -23.59
CA GLY A 24 5.46 54.61 -24.25
C GLY A 24 5.33 56.15 -24.12
N VAL A 25 6.36 56.79 -23.59
CA VAL A 25 6.53 58.24 -23.69
C VAL A 25 7.65 58.50 -24.66
N LEU A 26 7.32 59.07 -25.85
CA LEU A 26 8.29 59.62 -26.80
C LEU A 26 8.86 60.93 -26.24
N SER A 27 10.13 60.96 -25.89
CA SER A 27 10.88 62.20 -25.76
C SER A 27 12.16 62.10 -26.58
N CYS A 28 12.35 63.00 -27.53
CA CYS A 28 13.61 63.18 -28.27
C CYS A 28 14.69 63.71 -27.34
N GLN A 29 15.78 62.97 -27.16
CA GLN A 29 17.06 63.49 -26.65
C GLN A 29 18.22 62.87 -27.42
N PRO A 30 19.33 63.62 -27.59
CA PRO A 30 20.43 63.27 -28.49
C PRO A 30 21.36 62.22 -27.78
N ASP A 31 22.01 61.45 -28.63
CA ASP A 31 23.06 60.45 -28.41
C ASP A 31 23.84 60.51 -27.10
N TYR A 32 23.46 59.66 -26.15
CA TYR A 32 24.34 59.10 -25.12
C TYR A 32 24.20 57.60 -25.15
N GLY A 33 25.34 56.91 -25.22
CA GLY A 33 25.48 55.47 -25.38
C GLY A 33 24.41 54.65 -24.64
N MET A 34 23.54 53.98 -25.39
CA MET A 34 22.59 53.06 -24.83
C MET A 34 23.32 51.82 -24.26
N SER A 35 23.45 51.80 -22.95
CA SER A 35 23.62 50.52 -22.26
C SER A 35 22.31 49.76 -22.47
N TYR A 36 22.35 48.69 -23.26
CA TYR A 36 21.25 47.74 -23.30
C TYR A 36 21.24 47.06 -21.93
N GLU A 37 20.31 47.42 -21.05
CA GLU A 37 19.93 46.54 -20.00
C GLU A 37 19.33 45.31 -20.70
N VAL A 38 20.03 44.19 -20.55
CA VAL A 38 19.48 42.88 -20.90
C VAL A 38 18.27 42.72 -20.02
N ILE A 39 17.07 42.95 -20.58
CA ILE A 39 15.84 42.54 -19.91
C ILE A 39 15.94 41.02 -19.86
N GLU A 40 16.28 40.47 -18.70
CA GLU A 40 16.16 39.01 -18.48
C GLU A 40 14.75 38.62 -18.85
N GLU A 41 14.63 37.79 -19.87
CA GLU A 41 13.36 37.26 -20.32
C GLU A 41 12.77 36.50 -19.11
N ILE A 42 11.71 37.08 -18.49
CA ILE A 42 11.05 36.45 -17.36
C ILE A 42 10.45 35.15 -17.90
N GLN A 43 11.07 34.04 -17.56
CA GLN A 43 10.55 32.72 -17.88
C GLN A 43 9.16 32.58 -17.25
N PRO A 44 8.16 32.09 -18.00
CA PRO A 44 6.84 31.87 -17.41
C PRO A 44 6.96 30.86 -16.27
N THR A 45 6.59 31.29 -15.09
CA THR A 45 6.53 30.44 -13.90
C THR A 45 5.16 29.76 -13.82
N GLU A 46 5.15 28.47 -13.58
CA GLU A 46 3.92 27.71 -13.32
C GLU A 46 3.85 27.35 -11.82
N VAL A 47 2.67 27.51 -11.23
CA VAL A 47 2.41 27.05 -9.86
C VAL A 47 1.84 25.63 -9.93
N VAL A 48 2.49 24.70 -9.27
CA VAL A 48 2.07 23.30 -9.15
C VAL A 48 1.63 23.06 -7.71
N VAL A 49 0.59 22.25 -7.53
CA VAL A 49 0.16 21.76 -6.22
C VAL A 49 0.05 20.25 -6.30
N ASP A 50 0.87 19.58 -5.51
CA ASP A 50 0.77 18.15 -5.25
C ASP A 50 0.08 17.95 -3.90
N SER A 51 -0.73 16.90 -3.79
CA SER A 51 -1.48 16.67 -2.55
C SER A 51 -1.71 15.18 -2.31
N PHE A 52 -1.85 14.82 -1.04
CA PHE A 52 -2.41 13.53 -0.63
C PHE A 52 -3.36 13.70 0.56
N MET A 53 -4.24 12.73 0.74
CA MET A 53 -5.05 12.61 1.94
C MET A 53 -4.53 11.43 2.75
N GLN A 54 -4.24 11.66 4.03
CA GLN A 54 -3.80 10.59 4.93
C GLN A 54 -4.86 9.49 4.98
N PRO A 55 -4.50 8.22 4.73
CA PRO A 55 -5.44 7.12 4.82
C PRO A 55 -6.14 7.07 6.18
N LYS A 56 -7.40 6.65 6.17
CA LYS A 56 -8.15 6.40 7.41
C LYS A 56 -8.01 4.94 7.80
N PRO A 57 -7.96 4.64 9.10
CA PRO A 57 -8.10 3.27 9.55
C PRO A 57 -9.42 2.68 9.02
N PRO A 58 -9.46 1.38 8.74
CA PRO A 58 -10.68 0.71 8.32
C PRO A 58 -11.74 0.80 9.42
N GLU A 59 -12.98 1.16 9.06
CA GLU A 59 -14.11 1.08 9.99
C GLU A 59 -14.51 -0.36 10.24
N LYS A 60 -14.40 -1.20 9.20
CA LYS A 60 -14.64 -2.66 9.22
C LYS A 60 -13.53 -3.34 8.41
N LEU A 61 -13.06 -4.46 8.90
CA LEU A 61 -11.95 -5.19 8.25
C LEU A 61 -12.24 -6.69 8.19
N ASP A 62 -12.14 -7.27 7.00
CA ASP A 62 -12.15 -8.71 6.79
C ASP A 62 -10.75 -9.17 6.38
N VAL A 63 -10.15 -10.06 7.15
CA VAL A 63 -8.80 -10.59 6.93
C VAL A 63 -8.88 -12.07 6.58
N LEU A 64 -8.40 -12.44 5.40
CA LEU A 64 -8.24 -13.84 5.02
C LEU A 64 -6.76 -14.20 4.95
N ILE A 65 -6.38 -15.23 5.70
CA ILE A 65 -5.03 -15.75 5.73
C ILE A 65 -5.02 -17.09 4.99
N VAL A 66 -4.29 -17.13 3.89
CA VAL A 66 -4.10 -18.31 3.06
C VAL A 66 -2.77 -18.94 3.46
N VAL A 67 -2.83 -20.06 4.15
CA VAL A 67 -1.65 -20.72 4.73
C VAL A 67 -1.32 -21.97 3.93
N ASP A 68 -0.10 -22.04 3.50
CA ASP A 68 0.47 -23.28 3.01
C ASP A 68 0.55 -24.28 4.17
N THR A 69 0.00 -25.46 3.95
CA THR A 69 -0.05 -26.55 4.96
C THR A 69 0.74 -27.77 4.52
N SER A 70 1.68 -27.60 3.59
CA SER A 70 2.65 -28.63 3.20
C SER A 70 3.57 -29.02 4.35
N CYS A 71 4.27 -30.13 4.23
CA CYS A 71 5.14 -30.61 5.29
C CYS A 71 6.35 -29.70 5.56
N SER A 72 6.80 -28.94 4.58
CA SER A 72 7.91 -27.98 4.71
C SER A 72 7.57 -26.84 5.66
N MET A 73 6.29 -26.46 5.77
CA MET A 73 5.79 -25.41 6.64
C MET A 73 5.70 -25.77 8.14
N ASN A 74 6.05 -27.00 8.54
CA ASN A 74 5.86 -27.44 9.93
C ASN A 74 6.59 -26.58 10.98
N ASP A 75 7.71 -25.98 10.64
CA ASP A 75 8.48 -25.07 11.50
C ASP A 75 7.95 -23.64 11.47
N ASN A 76 7.16 -23.26 10.46
CA ASN A 76 6.59 -21.93 10.30
C ASN A 76 5.22 -21.76 11.01
N PHE A 77 4.47 -22.82 11.30
CA PHE A 77 3.14 -22.71 11.92
C PHE A 77 3.13 -21.96 13.25
N GLN A 78 4.19 -22.08 14.05
CA GLN A 78 4.29 -21.32 15.29
C GLN A 78 4.40 -19.82 15.01
N GLN A 79 5.19 -19.42 14.02
CA GLN A 79 5.33 -18.01 13.61
C GLN A 79 4.01 -17.49 13.05
N VAL A 80 3.29 -18.26 12.20
CA VAL A 80 1.94 -17.90 11.72
C VAL A 80 1.01 -17.64 12.90
N SER A 81 0.96 -18.53 13.89
CA SER A 81 0.11 -18.38 15.08
C SER A 81 0.44 -17.13 15.88
N ILE A 82 1.71 -16.87 16.14
CA ILE A 82 2.17 -15.69 16.89
C ILE A 82 1.90 -14.41 16.06
N GLY A 83 2.26 -14.39 14.79
CA GLY A 83 2.08 -13.24 13.93
C GLY A 83 0.63 -12.82 13.79
N VAL A 84 -0.28 -13.78 13.67
CA VAL A 84 -1.72 -13.49 13.60
C VAL A 84 -2.28 -12.97 14.92
N GLU A 85 -1.83 -13.47 16.05
CA GLU A 85 -2.26 -12.93 17.35
C GLU A 85 -1.75 -11.51 17.58
N LEU A 86 -0.54 -11.19 17.13
CA LEU A 86 -0.03 -9.81 17.13
C LEU A 86 -0.82 -8.92 16.17
N LEU A 87 -1.11 -9.39 14.96
CA LEU A 87 -1.96 -8.70 14.00
C LEU A 87 -3.35 -8.40 14.58
N ARG A 88 -3.99 -9.39 15.23
CA ARG A 88 -5.26 -9.20 15.92
C ARG A 88 -5.18 -8.06 16.94
N GLY A 89 -4.15 -8.08 17.79
CA GLY A 89 -3.95 -7.05 18.80
C GLY A 89 -3.76 -5.64 18.21
N ASP A 90 -3.23 -5.56 17.00
CA ASP A 90 -3.08 -4.30 16.27
C ASP A 90 -4.38 -3.87 15.58
N ILE A 91 -5.10 -4.80 14.95
CA ILE A 91 -6.42 -4.53 14.38
C ILE A 91 -7.36 -3.98 15.46
N GLU A 92 -7.34 -4.54 16.68
CA GLU A 92 -8.18 -4.09 17.80
C GLU A 92 -7.91 -2.65 18.26
N LYS A 93 -6.73 -2.11 17.98
CA LYS A 93 -6.42 -0.69 18.21
C LYS A 93 -7.09 0.22 17.16
N LEU A 94 -7.42 -0.31 15.97
CA LEU A 94 -8.00 0.41 14.85
C LEU A 94 -9.53 0.25 14.80
N THR A 95 -10.00 -0.99 14.89
CA THR A 95 -11.43 -1.32 14.85
C THR A 95 -11.71 -2.62 15.61
N LEU A 96 -12.91 -2.68 16.23
CA LEU A 96 -13.45 -3.94 16.80
C LEU A 96 -14.42 -4.64 15.84
N ASP A 97 -14.71 -4.05 14.68
CA ASP A 97 -15.57 -4.65 13.66
C ASP A 97 -14.73 -5.34 12.60
N TYR A 98 -14.10 -6.44 12.99
CA TYR A 98 -13.27 -7.24 12.11
C TYR A 98 -13.70 -8.72 12.07
N LYS A 99 -13.26 -9.42 11.02
CA LYS A 99 -13.29 -10.87 10.90
C LYS A 99 -11.94 -11.36 10.42
N ILE A 100 -11.42 -12.40 11.06
CA ILE A 100 -10.20 -13.11 10.61
C ILE A 100 -10.60 -14.54 10.30
N GLY A 101 -10.23 -15.00 9.11
CA GLY A 101 -10.42 -16.38 8.67
C GLY A 101 -9.15 -16.95 8.08
N PHE A 102 -9.05 -18.27 8.12
CA PHE A 102 -7.90 -19.01 7.59
C PHE A 102 -8.37 -20.07 6.62
N ILE A 103 -7.66 -20.22 5.52
CA ILE A 103 -7.79 -21.34 4.61
C ILE A 103 -6.42 -21.94 4.32
N ASN A 104 -6.38 -23.24 3.97
CA ASN A 104 -5.17 -23.83 3.44
C ASN A 104 -4.99 -23.50 1.95
N SER A 105 -3.78 -23.64 1.44
CA SER A 105 -3.44 -23.43 0.02
C SER A 105 -3.72 -24.62 -0.88
N GLY A 106 -4.47 -25.62 -0.40
CA GLY A 106 -4.62 -26.89 -1.07
C GLY A 106 -5.58 -26.97 -2.25
N LEU A 107 -5.50 -28.08 -2.98
CA LEU A 107 -6.28 -28.36 -4.19
C LEU A 107 -7.74 -28.71 -3.98
N VAL A 108 -8.10 -29.23 -2.81
CA VAL A 108 -9.41 -29.86 -2.58
C VAL A 108 -10.15 -29.10 -1.51
N SER A 109 -11.23 -28.42 -1.91
CA SER A 109 -12.14 -27.67 -1.02
C SER A 109 -11.40 -27.09 0.18
N PRO A 110 -10.96 -25.84 0.12
CA PRO A 110 -10.08 -25.29 1.15
C PRO A 110 -10.69 -25.48 2.53
N TYR A 111 -9.93 -26.05 3.45
CA TYR A 111 -10.34 -26.11 4.85
C TYR A 111 -10.44 -24.68 5.37
N PHE A 112 -11.51 -24.38 6.08
CA PHE A 112 -11.75 -23.07 6.65
C PHE A 112 -11.77 -23.12 8.17
N ALA A 113 -11.00 -22.26 8.81
CA ALA A 113 -11.04 -22.01 10.25
C ALA A 113 -11.44 -20.53 10.49
N GLY A 114 -12.53 -20.33 11.23
CA GLY A 114 -13.11 -19.01 11.47
C GLY A 114 -14.60 -18.94 11.08
N PRO A 115 -15.20 -17.75 10.83
CA PRO A 115 -14.53 -16.47 11.10
C PRO A 115 -14.36 -16.22 12.60
N TYR A 116 -13.25 -15.63 12.99
CA TYR A 116 -12.98 -15.15 14.34
C TYR A 116 -13.15 -13.64 14.39
N ASP A 117 -13.79 -13.12 15.43
CA ASP A 117 -13.98 -11.69 15.67
C ASP A 117 -13.43 -11.32 17.06
N TYR A 118 -13.67 -10.09 17.49
CA TYR A 118 -13.18 -9.57 18.79
C TYR A 118 -13.68 -10.37 20.02
N THR A 119 -14.66 -11.26 19.86
CA THR A 119 -15.18 -12.10 20.93
C THR A 119 -14.47 -13.45 21.05
N ALA A 120 -13.65 -13.81 20.08
CA ALA A 120 -12.87 -15.04 20.08
C ALA A 120 -11.68 -14.94 21.04
N ASP A 121 -11.37 -16.05 21.70
CA ASP A 121 -10.22 -16.11 22.61
C ASP A 121 -8.90 -16.19 21.82
N SER A 122 -7.80 -15.68 22.40
CA SER A 122 -6.45 -15.80 21.81
C SER A 122 -6.08 -17.22 21.39
N ILE A 123 -6.56 -18.22 22.12
CA ILE A 123 -6.29 -19.63 21.82
C ILE A 123 -6.89 -20.05 20.47
N ASP A 124 -8.03 -19.45 20.06
CA ASP A 124 -8.67 -19.76 18.77
C ASP A 124 -7.77 -19.34 17.61
N PHE A 125 -7.15 -18.15 17.70
CA PHE A 125 -6.21 -17.65 16.71
C PHE A 125 -4.90 -18.44 16.70
N LEU A 126 -4.39 -18.79 17.88
CA LEU A 126 -3.16 -19.58 17.99
C LEU A 126 -3.32 -21.02 17.44
N LEU A 127 -4.51 -21.59 17.51
CA LEU A 127 -4.80 -22.93 17.02
C LEU A 127 -5.28 -22.96 15.57
N ALA A 128 -5.77 -21.86 15.02
CA ALA A 128 -6.38 -21.82 13.71
C ALA A 128 -5.51 -22.42 12.59
N PRO A 129 -4.20 -22.10 12.45
CA PRO A 129 -3.35 -22.71 11.43
C PRO A 129 -3.25 -24.23 11.54
N TYR A 130 -3.28 -24.78 12.77
CA TYR A 130 -3.21 -26.22 13.01
C TYR A 130 -4.53 -26.96 12.76
N LEU A 131 -5.65 -26.23 12.63
CA LEU A 131 -6.96 -26.80 12.29
C LEU A 131 -7.13 -26.98 10.79
N LEU A 132 -6.27 -26.33 9.98
CA LEU A 132 -6.24 -26.53 8.54
C LEU A 132 -5.68 -27.92 8.24
N GLY A 133 -6.35 -28.63 7.36
CA GLY A 133 -5.88 -29.98 6.97
C GLY A 133 -4.56 -29.89 6.19
N PRO A 134 -3.71 -30.93 6.28
CA PRO A 134 -2.49 -30.97 5.50
C PRO A 134 -2.78 -31.06 4.02
N ASP A 135 -2.01 -30.38 3.21
CA ASP A 135 -2.05 -30.47 1.75
C ASP A 135 -0.63 -30.71 1.19
N TRP A 136 -0.56 -31.07 -0.09
CA TRP A 136 0.67 -31.38 -0.80
C TRP A 136 0.91 -30.43 -1.97
N TYR A 137 0.00 -29.47 -2.18
CA TYR A 137 0.04 -28.56 -3.30
C TYR A 137 -0.14 -27.13 -2.81
N GLU A 138 0.75 -26.26 -3.23
CA GLU A 138 0.79 -24.85 -2.89
C GLU A 138 0.07 -24.07 -3.99
N GLN A 139 -1.25 -23.89 -3.82
CA GLN A 139 -2.13 -23.25 -4.80
C GLN A 139 -2.99 -22.16 -4.16
N GLY A 140 -2.35 -21.22 -3.47
CA GLY A 140 -3.02 -20.19 -2.69
C GLY A 140 -4.01 -19.34 -3.49
N PHE A 141 -3.68 -18.98 -4.74
CA PHE A 141 -4.60 -18.22 -5.61
C PHE A 141 -5.83 -19.05 -5.97
N GLN A 142 -5.62 -20.30 -6.37
CA GLN A 142 -6.71 -21.20 -6.71
C GLN A 142 -7.58 -21.48 -5.49
N SER A 143 -6.96 -21.75 -4.34
CA SER A 143 -7.65 -22.04 -3.08
C SER A 143 -8.52 -20.87 -2.63
N MET A 144 -7.99 -19.65 -2.66
CA MET A 144 -8.77 -18.44 -2.35
C MET A 144 -9.93 -18.23 -3.34
N TYR A 145 -9.66 -18.38 -4.64
CA TYR A 145 -10.68 -18.23 -5.67
C TYR A 145 -11.82 -19.23 -5.44
N GLU A 146 -11.51 -20.51 -5.22
CA GLU A 146 -12.50 -21.55 -4.95
C GLU A 146 -13.25 -21.33 -3.65
N PHE A 147 -12.55 -20.95 -2.58
CA PHE A 147 -13.19 -20.61 -1.32
C PHE A 147 -14.27 -19.54 -1.52
N VAL A 148 -13.92 -18.41 -2.13
CA VAL A 148 -14.83 -17.26 -2.29
C VAL A 148 -16.00 -17.58 -3.26
N THR A 149 -15.74 -18.39 -4.30
CA THR A 149 -16.73 -18.57 -5.39
C THR A 149 -17.55 -19.84 -5.27
N THR A 150 -17.09 -20.85 -4.55
CA THR A 150 -17.72 -22.17 -4.55
C THR A 150 -18.19 -22.66 -3.18
N THR A 151 -17.65 -22.10 -2.08
CA THR A 151 -18.06 -22.51 -0.72
C THR A 151 -19.09 -21.55 -0.14
N PRO A 152 -20.07 -22.03 0.64
CA PRO A 152 -21.01 -21.15 1.33
C PRO A 152 -20.30 -20.19 2.30
N GLU A 153 -19.33 -20.70 3.07
CA GLU A 153 -18.56 -19.94 4.03
C GLU A 153 -17.78 -18.81 3.37
N GLY A 154 -17.13 -19.08 2.25
CA GLY A 154 -16.37 -18.09 1.49
C GLY A 154 -17.24 -17.05 0.82
N GLY A 155 -18.44 -17.47 0.33
CA GLY A 155 -19.40 -16.54 -0.26
C GLY A 155 -19.96 -15.52 0.74
N GLU A 156 -20.00 -15.87 2.03
CA GLU A 156 -20.50 -15.01 3.12
C GLU A 156 -19.37 -14.35 3.94
N PHE A 157 -18.13 -14.77 3.74
CA PHE A 157 -17.01 -14.30 4.56
C PHE A 157 -16.71 -12.82 4.35
N PHE A 158 -16.56 -12.38 3.11
CA PHE A 158 -16.24 -11.01 2.80
C PHE A 158 -17.50 -10.13 2.77
N ARG A 159 -17.59 -9.18 3.71
CA ARG A 159 -18.69 -8.21 3.77
C ARG A 159 -18.52 -7.15 2.68
N ASP A 160 -19.59 -6.72 2.05
CA ASP A 160 -19.54 -5.74 0.96
C ASP A 160 -19.06 -4.34 1.41
N ASP A 161 -19.17 -4.04 2.72
CA ASP A 161 -18.87 -2.73 3.30
C ASP A 161 -17.64 -2.72 4.23
N ALA A 162 -16.83 -3.78 4.21
CA ALA A 162 -15.58 -3.85 4.96
C ALA A 162 -14.38 -3.76 4.02
N ASP A 163 -13.28 -3.20 4.48
CA ASP A 163 -11.99 -3.29 3.78
C ASP A 163 -11.43 -4.72 3.88
N LYS A 164 -10.56 -5.10 2.96
CA LYS A 164 -10.02 -6.46 2.86
C LYS A 164 -8.52 -6.48 3.03
N LEU A 165 -8.04 -7.43 3.82
CA LEU A 165 -6.64 -7.79 3.89
C LEU A 165 -6.49 -9.27 3.56
N ILE A 166 -5.72 -9.59 2.54
CA ILE A 166 -5.39 -10.95 2.14
C ILE A 166 -3.92 -11.20 2.45
N ILE A 167 -3.62 -12.26 3.20
CA ILE A 167 -2.26 -12.61 3.57
C ILE A 167 -1.97 -14.01 3.06
N PHE A 168 -0.99 -14.14 2.17
CA PHE A 168 -0.44 -15.43 1.75
C PHE A 168 0.80 -15.76 2.56
N VAL A 169 0.87 -16.99 3.08
CA VAL A 169 2.03 -17.50 3.81
C VAL A 169 2.42 -18.83 3.22
N SER A 170 3.60 -18.91 2.58
CA SER A 170 4.10 -20.14 1.95
C SER A 170 5.63 -20.07 1.80
N ASP A 171 6.29 -21.20 2.01
CA ASP A 171 7.73 -21.38 1.76
C ASP A 171 8.03 -21.88 0.33
N GLU A 172 6.99 -21.99 -0.51
CA GLU A 172 7.10 -22.36 -1.91
C GLU A 172 6.35 -21.38 -2.84
N ASN A 173 6.54 -21.56 -4.15
CA ASN A 173 5.86 -20.75 -5.15
C ASN A 173 4.44 -21.26 -5.40
N GLU A 174 3.54 -20.37 -5.78
CA GLU A 174 2.18 -20.68 -6.24
C GLU A 174 2.20 -21.64 -7.44
N GLN A 175 1.66 -22.85 -7.28
CA GLN A 175 1.66 -23.93 -8.27
C GLN A 175 0.36 -24.02 -9.07
N GLY A 176 -0.67 -23.26 -8.70
CA GLY A 176 -1.97 -23.25 -9.35
C GLY A 176 -1.96 -22.74 -10.78
N ALA A 177 -3.07 -23.01 -11.45
CA ALA A 177 -3.24 -22.67 -12.86
C ALA A 177 -3.59 -21.21 -13.11
N ILE A 178 -3.98 -20.45 -12.08
CA ILE A 178 -4.37 -19.04 -12.24
C ILE A 178 -3.12 -18.17 -12.40
N PRO A 179 -2.93 -17.45 -13.53
CA PRO A 179 -1.84 -16.49 -13.67
C PRO A 179 -2.00 -15.32 -12.70
N THR A 180 -0.89 -14.77 -12.22
CA THR A 180 -0.87 -13.66 -11.24
C THR A 180 -1.70 -12.46 -11.67
N ASN A 181 -1.56 -12.02 -12.92
CA ASN A 181 -2.35 -10.90 -13.44
C ASN A 181 -3.85 -11.19 -13.50
N VAL A 182 -4.24 -12.43 -13.81
CA VAL A 182 -5.67 -12.83 -13.85
C VAL A 182 -6.24 -12.87 -12.42
N PHE A 183 -5.45 -13.35 -11.46
CA PHE A 183 -5.86 -13.35 -10.07
C PHE A 183 -5.97 -11.93 -9.51
N HIS A 184 -5.01 -11.05 -9.82
CA HIS A 184 -5.08 -9.63 -9.47
C HIS A 184 -6.33 -8.96 -10.04
N ASP A 185 -6.60 -9.13 -11.35
CA ASP A 185 -7.77 -8.53 -12.00
C ASP A 185 -9.08 -9.02 -11.36
N TRP A 186 -9.13 -10.29 -10.98
CA TRP A 186 -10.26 -10.85 -10.24
C TRP A 186 -10.42 -10.21 -8.84
N LEU A 187 -9.33 -9.99 -8.09
CA LEU A 187 -9.39 -9.29 -6.79
C LEU A 187 -9.94 -7.87 -6.94
N VAL A 188 -9.45 -7.13 -7.94
CA VAL A 188 -9.90 -5.77 -8.24
C VAL A 188 -11.39 -5.74 -8.59
N GLU A 189 -11.86 -6.67 -9.43
CA GLU A 189 -13.27 -6.78 -9.77
C GLU A 189 -14.12 -7.18 -8.56
N LYS A 190 -13.66 -8.18 -7.80
CA LYS A 190 -14.40 -8.71 -6.64
C LYS A 190 -14.57 -7.68 -5.52
N PHE A 191 -13.59 -6.84 -5.30
CA PHE A 191 -13.55 -5.86 -4.21
C PHE A 191 -13.58 -4.40 -4.70
N GLU A 192 -14.18 -4.14 -5.87
CA GLU A 192 -14.18 -2.80 -6.51
C GLU A 192 -14.79 -1.69 -5.64
N SER A 193 -15.67 -2.03 -4.70
CA SER A 193 -16.41 -1.07 -3.86
C SER A 193 -15.71 -0.68 -2.56
N VAL A 194 -14.63 -1.37 -2.18
CA VAL A 194 -13.92 -1.21 -0.90
C VAL A 194 -12.42 -1.24 -1.12
N GLN A 195 -11.67 -0.77 -0.13
CA GLN A 195 -10.22 -0.91 -0.18
C GLN A 195 -9.84 -2.38 0.05
N HIS A 196 -8.87 -2.85 -0.70
CA HIS A 196 -8.31 -4.17 -0.48
C HIS A 196 -6.80 -4.14 -0.66
N ASP A 197 -6.14 -5.00 0.10
CA ASP A 197 -4.70 -5.07 0.14
C ASP A 197 -4.23 -6.51 0.25
N VAL A 198 -3.01 -6.77 -0.25
CA VAL A 198 -2.41 -8.09 -0.26
C VAL A 198 -1.02 -8.03 0.36
N VAL A 199 -0.73 -9.03 1.18
CA VAL A 199 0.57 -9.27 1.80
C VAL A 199 1.02 -10.69 1.41
N ALA A 200 2.31 -10.86 1.14
CA ALA A 200 2.92 -12.16 0.89
C ALA A 200 4.11 -12.35 1.83
N ILE A 201 4.05 -13.37 2.65
CA ILE A 201 5.13 -13.85 3.52
C ILE A 201 5.63 -15.14 2.88
N VAL A 202 6.74 -15.03 2.14
CA VAL A 202 7.18 -16.09 1.25
C VAL A 202 8.71 -16.19 1.19
N GLN A 203 9.21 -17.28 0.63
CA GLN A 203 10.63 -17.42 0.33
C GLN A 203 11.07 -16.35 -0.68
N LEU A 204 12.11 -15.59 -0.33
CA LEU A 204 12.73 -14.62 -1.22
C LEU A 204 14.04 -15.14 -1.82
N GLU A 205 14.38 -14.71 -3.04
CA GLU A 205 15.65 -15.10 -3.72
C GLU A 205 16.90 -14.72 -2.90
N ASN A 206 16.85 -13.55 -2.24
CA ASN A 206 17.94 -13.04 -1.40
C ASN A 206 17.55 -13.00 0.08
N GLY A 207 16.64 -13.89 0.50
CA GLY A 207 16.16 -13.98 1.87
C GLY A 207 17.15 -14.71 2.79
N GLU A 208 16.74 -14.89 4.04
CA GLU A 208 17.54 -15.54 5.09
C GLU A 208 17.50 -17.06 4.99
N CYS A 209 16.48 -17.64 4.34
CA CYS A 209 16.42 -19.07 4.10
C CYS A 209 17.51 -19.53 3.14
N PRO A 210 18.11 -20.70 3.39
CA PRO A 210 18.99 -21.32 2.41
C PRO A 210 18.15 -21.78 1.21
N LEU A 211 18.51 -21.34 0.01
CA LEU A 211 17.93 -21.89 -1.23
C LEU A 211 18.33 -23.37 -1.36
N ASN A 212 17.39 -24.25 -1.21
CA ASN A 212 17.54 -25.69 -1.37
C ASN A 212 16.29 -26.28 -2.05
N TRP A 213 16.23 -27.60 -2.21
CA TRP A 213 15.09 -28.27 -2.84
C TRP A 213 13.80 -28.29 -2.00
N GLU A 214 13.88 -27.89 -0.73
CA GLU A 214 12.73 -27.83 0.19
C GLU A 214 12.01 -26.48 0.13
N TYR A 215 12.67 -25.45 -0.45
CA TYR A 215 12.14 -24.09 -0.52
C TYR A 215 12.26 -23.57 -1.94
N ASP A 216 11.21 -22.98 -2.47
CA ASP A 216 11.20 -22.32 -3.78
C ASP A 216 10.79 -20.85 -3.61
N VAL A 217 11.38 -19.99 -4.43
CA VAL A 217 11.06 -18.55 -4.39
C VAL A 217 9.60 -18.34 -4.73
N GLY A 218 8.87 -17.67 -3.84
CA GLY A 218 7.45 -17.35 -3.99
C GLY A 218 7.16 -16.28 -5.05
N GLN A 219 7.72 -16.46 -6.27
CA GLN A 219 7.74 -15.41 -7.29
C GLN A 219 6.35 -14.90 -7.67
N LYS A 220 5.36 -15.79 -7.83
CA LYS A 220 4.01 -15.36 -8.19
C LYS A 220 3.34 -14.51 -7.09
N TYR A 221 3.62 -14.81 -5.82
CA TYR A 221 3.15 -13.99 -4.70
C TYR A 221 3.86 -12.64 -4.65
N ILE A 222 5.19 -12.62 -4.90
CA ILE A 222 5.99 -11.39 -5.01
C ILE A 222 5.45 -10.52 -6.14
N ASP A 223 5.19 -11.11 -7.30
CA ASP A 223 4.62 -10.41 -8.45
C ASP A 223 3.20 -9.87 -8.13
N LEU A 224 2.41 -10.58 -7.33
CA LEU A 224 1.08 -10.14 -6.93
C LEU A 224 1.17 -8.89 -6.03
N VAL A 225 1.99 -8.92 -4.98
CA VAL A 225 2.09 -7.77 -4.05
C VAL A 225 2.72 -6.54 -4.72
N ALA A 226 3.49 -6.73 -5.78
CA ALA A 226 4.04 -5.62 -6.57
C ALA A 226 2.94 -4.78 -7.26
N TYR A 227 1.78 -5.35 -7.60
CA TYR A 227 0.61 -4.59 -8.08
C TYR A 227 0.07 -3.61 -7.03
N TYR A 228 0.29 -3.90 -5.75
CA TYR A 228 -0.08 -3.05 -4.61
C TYR A 228 1.06 -2.13 -4.16
N GLY A 229 2.15 -2.04 -4.94
CA GLY A 229 3.32 -1.23 -4.61
C GLY A 229 4.13 -1.75 -3.42
N LYS A 230 3.98 -3.04 -3.09
CA LYS A 230 4.64 -3.70 -1.96
C LYS A 230 5.71 -4.68 -2.40
N VAL A 231 6.49 -5.12 -1.44
CA VAL A 231 7.50 -6.20 -1.60
C VAL A 231 7.07 -7.40 -0.78
N GLY A 232 7.50 -8.58 -1.19
CA GLY A 232 7.33 -9.80 -0.39
C GLY A 232 8.13 -9.71 0.90
N ILE A 233 7.64 -10.35 1.95
CA ILE A 233 8.29 -10.48 3.25
C ILE A 233 8.95 -11.85 3.30
N ASP A 234 10.21 -11.89 3.76
CA ASP A 234 10.93 -13.14 3.87
C ASP A 234 10.36 -14.03 5.00
N ILE A 235 9.91 -15.23 4.64
CA ILE A 235 9.34 -16.18 5.58
C ILE A 235 10.35 -16.67 6.64
N CYS A 236 11.65 -16.56 6.38
CA CYS A 236 12.71 -16.91 7.34
C CYS A 236 13.16 -15.75 8.24
N SER A 237 12.59 -14.56 8.09
CA SER A 237 12.84 -13.43 8.97
C SER A 237 11.94 -13.45 10.21
N ASP A 238 12.14 -12.49 11.13
CA ASP A 238 11.26 -12.28 12.29
C ASP A 238 9.98 -11.52 11.86
N TRP A 239 9.28 -12.03 10.85
CA TRP A 239 8.14 -11.34 10.21
C TRP A 239 6.89 -11.25 11.09
N GLU A 240 6.75 -12.09 12.11
CA GLU A 240 5.64 -12.03 13.07
C GLU A 240 5.58 -10.69 13.81
N ALA A 241 6.73 -10.10 14.12
CA ALA A 241 6.80 -8.77 14.74
C ALA A 241 6.33 -7.67 13.76
N TRP A 242 6.57 -7.86 12.46
CA TRP A 242 6.11 -6.94 11.42
C TRP A 242 4.58 -6.99 11.25
N LEU A 243 3.94 -8.17 11.32
CA LEU A 243 2.48 -8.28 11.32
C LEU A 243 1.85 -7.56 12.52
N GLY A 244 2.55 -7.47 13.64
CA GLY A 244 2.15 -6.70 14.81
C GLY A 244 2.43 -5.20 14.72
N ASP A 245 2.75 -4.65 13.56
CA ASP A 245 2.91 -3.21 13.33
C ASP A 245 1.75 -2.67 12.49
N SER A 246 0.81 -1.98 13.15
CA SER A 246 -0.40 -1.44 12.50
C SER A 246 -0.14 -0.43 11.39
N THR A 247 1.08 0.08 11.27
CA THR A 247 1.43 1.08 10.23
C THR A 247 1.18 0.55 8.83
N PHE A 248 1.34 -0.75 8.59
CA PHE A 248 1.05 -1.35 7.29
C PHE A 248 -0.46 -1.42 6.96
N LEU A 249 -1.33 -1.46 7.99
CA LEU A 249 -2.79 -1.47 7.80
C LEU A 249 -3.35 -0.08 7.48
N VAL A 250 -2.70 0.96 7.98
CA VAL A 250 -3.17 2.35 7.82
C VAL A 250 -2.45 3.06 6.69
N GLY A 251 -1.24 2.59 6.33
CA GLY A 251 -0.43 3.21 5.29
C GLY A 251 -0.06 4.65 5.67
N GLU A 252 0.55 4.86 6.82
CA GLU A 252 0.99 6.19 7.25
C GLU A 252 1.92 6.82 6.22
N ILE A 253 1.53 8.00 5.74
CA ILE A 253 2.28 8.76 4.74
C ILE A 253 2.83 10.01 5.43
N ASP A 254 4.14 10.10 5.52
CA ASP A 254 4.88 11.24 6.07
C ASP A 254 5.76 11.95 5.02
N TYR A 255 5.54 11.64 3.74
CA TYR A 255 6.26 12.26 2.63
C TYR A 255 5.38 12.42 1.39
N ILE A 256 5.80 13.30 0.48
CA ILE A 256 5.18 13.47 -0.84
C ILE A 256 6.25 13.58 -1.93
N ASN A 257 6.13 12.75 -2.97
CA ASN A 257 6.92 12.88 -4.17
C ASN A 257 6.36 14.03 -5.02
N LEU A 258 7.18 15.03 -5.31
CA LEU A 258 6.75 16.13 -6.16
C LEU A 258 6.72 15.69 -7.62
N THR A 259 5.66 16.08 -8.33
CA THR A 259 5.49 15.74 -9.75
C THR A 259 6.43 16.50 -10.66
N GLN A 260 6.94 17.65 -10.22
CA GLN A 260 7.93 18.46 -10.94
C GLN A 260 9.02 18.98 -10.00
N THR A 261 10.17 19.37 -10.55
CA THR A 261 11.25 19.95 -9.75
C THR A 261 10.93 21.39 -9.36
N PRO A 262 10.86 21.72 -8.06
CA PRO A 262 10.47 23.04 -7.59
C PRO A 262 11.65 24.04 -7.63
N LEU A 263 11.32 25.32 -7.67
CA LEU A 263 12.21 26.34 -7.09
C LEU A 263 12.17 26.17 -5.58
N THR A 264 13.26 25.75 -4.98
CA THR A 264 13.32 25.31 -3.57
C THR A 264 12.70 26.33 -2.60
N ASP A 265 12.99 27.62 -2.82
CA ASP A 265 12.49 28.71 -1.95
C ASP A 265 11.00 29.01 -2.14
N SER A 266 10.34 28.35 -3.09
CA SER A 266 8.91 28.55 -3.38
C SER A 266 8.01 27.46 -2.76
N ILE A 267 8.57 26.45 -2.12
CA ILE A 267 7.81 25.35 -1.55
C ILE A 267 7.05 25.82 -0.31
N VAL A 268 5.75 25.58 -0.29
CA VAL A 268 4.88 25.84 0.86
C VAL A 268 4.03 24.61 1.09
N VAL A 269 3.96 24.16 2.35
CA VAL A 269 3.18 22.98 2.74
C VAL A 269 1.97 23.42 3.57
N TYR A 270 0.82 22.85 3.24
CA TYR A 270 -0.44 23.10 3.94
C TYR A 270 -0.98 21.80 4.53
N ARG A 271 -1.48 21.93 5.75
CA ARG A 271 -2.18 20.90 6.52
C ARG A 271 -3.64 21.33 6.68
N ASN A 272 -4.58 20.66 5.99
CA ASN A 272 -6.00 21.08 5.95
C ASN A 272 -6.18 22.58 5.58
N GLY A 273 -5.40 23.07 4.62
CA GLY A 273 -5.43 24.47 4.19
C GLY A 273 -4.71 25.46 5.10
N LEU A 274 -4.07 25.02 6.20
CA LEU A 274 -3.25 25.85 7.08
C LEU A 274 -1.76 25.58 6.80
N GLU A 275 -1.00 26.65 6.57
CA GLU A 275 0.44 26.57 6.34
C GLU A 275 1.16 25.96 7.55
N THR A 276 2.12 25.05 7.29
CA THR A 276 2.99 24.44 8.29
C THR A 276 4.46 24.61 7.90
N ALA A 277 5.32 24.72 8.90
CA ALA A 277 6.79 24.75 8.74
C ALA A 277 7.45 23.41 9.19
N LEU A 278 6.63 22.40 9.51
CA LEU A 278 7.11 21.09 10.00
C LEU A 278 7.37 20.16 8.80
N TRP A 279 8.36 20.52 7.98
CA TRP A 279 8.75 19.75 6.81
C TRP A 279 10.17 20.12 6.34
N TYR A 280 10.74 19.25 5.48
CA TYR A 280 11.97 19.56 4.74
C TYR A 280 11.93 18.93 3.35
N TYR A 281 12.68 19.51 2.42
CA TYR A 281 12.75 19.05 1.04
C TYR A 281 14.12 18.42 0.76
N LEU A 282 14.14 17.26 0.12
CA LEU A 282 15.34 16.59 -0.39
C LEU A 282 15.43 16.71 -1.91
N PRO A 283 16.29 17.58 -2.46
CA PRO A 283 16.41 17.80 -3.90
C PRO A 283 16.83 16.55 -4.68
N GLU A 284 17.66 15.69 -4.08
CA GLU A 284 18.21 14.49 -4.71
C GLU A 284 17.13 13.47 -5.07
N THR A 285 16.05 13.41 -4.32
CA THR A 285 14.94 12.49 -4.52
C THR A 285 13.66 13.19 -4.97
N ASN A 286 13.66 14.53 -4.99
CA ASN A 286 12.48 15.35 -5.28
C ASN A 286 11.30 15.09 -4.34
N ILE A 287 11.59 14.89 -3.04
CA ILE A 287 10.62 14.51 -2.01
C ILE A 287 10.56 15.61 -0.93
N VAL A 288 9.34 15.97 -0.54
CA VAL A 288 9.06 16.71 0.70
C VAL A 288 8.70 15.70 1.79
N TYR A 289 9.45 15.71 2.88
CA TYR A 289 9.20 14.94 4.09
C TYR A 289 8.50 15.81 5.13
N LEU A 290 7.58 15.24 5.87
CA LEU A 290 6.90 15.88 6.98
C LEU A 290 7.60 15.50 8.29
N ASP A 291 7.79 16.45 9.19
CA ASP A 291 8.31 16.18 10.55
C ASP A 291 7.21 15.66 11.50
N PHE A 292 6.11 15.14 10.95
CA PHE A 292 4.98 14.57 11.67
C PHE A 292 4.23 13.59 10.76
N VAL A 293 3.50 12.66 11.36
CA VAL A 293 2.51 11.85 10.65
C VAL A 293 1.18 12.60 10.68
N PRO A 294 0.55 12.89 9.52
CA PRO A 294 -0.76 13.55 9.48
C PRO A 294 -1.84 12.68 10.14
N ASP A 295 -2.85 13.32 10.73
CA ASP A 295 -3.99 12.60 11.28
C ASP A 295 -4.81 11.89 10.17
N PRO A 296 -5.46 10.76 10.45
CA PRO A 296 -6.26 10.04 9.46
C PRO A 296 -7.32 10.92 8.79
N GLY A 297 -7.30 10.93 7.47
CA GLY A 297 -8.19 11.76 6.64
C GLY A 297 -7.76 13.23 6.54
N GLU A 298 -6.58 13.58 7.00
CA GLU A 298 -6.02 14.92 6.87
C GLU A 298 -5.48 15.14 5.46
N LEU A 299 -5.78 16.32 4.89
CA LEU A 299 -5.29 16.72 3.57
C LEU A 299 -3.96 17.47 3.71
N ILE A 300 -2.93 16.97 3.03
CA ILE A 300 -1.65 17.64 2.87
C ILE A 300 -1.53 18.13 1.43
N GLU A 301 -1.16 19.40 1.26
CA GLU A 301 -0.94 20.03 -0.03
C GLU A 301 0.45 20.68 -0.04
N VAL A 302 1.20 20.47 -1.11
CA VAL A 302 2.50 21.10 -1.35
C VAL A 302 2.41 21.95 -2.59
N GLY A 303 2.39 23.27 -2.39
CA GLY A 303 2.44 24.26 -3.46
C GLY A 303 3.87 24.69 -3.76
N TYR A 304 4.23 24.80 -5.04
CA TYR A 304 5.55 25.27 -5.45
C TYR A 304 5.54 25.82 -6.86
N VAL A 305 6.59 26.60 -7.18
CA VAL A 305 6.79 27.20 -8.49
C VAL A 305 7.80 26.39 -9.28
N VAL A 306 7.55 26.21 -10.56
CA VAL A 306 8.48 25.61 -11.53
C VAL A 306 8.81 26.60 -12.64
N LEU A 307 9.99 26.45 -13.29
CA LEU A 307 10.47 27.28 -14.39
C LEU A 307 10.02 26.70 -15.74
#